data_bf3ee2dc746e978ce23bf53030ca30fb
#
_entry.id   bf3ee2dc746e978ce23bf53030ca30fb
#
_cell.length_a   1.000
_cell.length_b   1.000
_cell.length_c   1.000
_cell.angle_alpha   90.00
_cell.angle_beta   90.00
_cell.angle_gamma   90.00
#
_symmetry.space_group_name_H-M   'P 1'
#
loop_
_entity.id
_entity.type
_entity.pdbx_description
1 polymer ?
#
loop_
_entity_poly.entity_id
_entity_poly.type
_entity_poly.pdbx_seq_one_letter_code
_entity_poly.pdbx_strand_id
1 'polypeptide(L)'
;MTKEISLNVNGTPHTLEAKPGETLSTLLRQRLQLTGTKIGCEEAECGACTVLIDGEPVVSCIYPAERAGGKSIVTIEGLAQRVHEEMRLHPLQEAFVEHGAVQCGFCIPGQILTAYALLKRNPDPTKDEVRFALKDTLCRCAGYPAIENAILAAAQALRTGEPLQKP
;
A
#
# COMPACT_ATOMS: atom_id res chain seq x y z
N MET A 1 11.91 -12.94 24.80
CA MET A 1 12.21 -11.60 25.34
C MET A 1 11.70 -10.59 24.34
N THR A 2 11.07 -9.50 24.77
CA THR A 2 10.70 -8.37 23.93
C THR A 2 11.98 -7.68 23.46
N LYS A 3 11.94 -7.08 22.28
CA LYS A 3 13.03 -6.31 21.72
C LYS A 3 12.55 -4.91 21.42
N GLU A 4 13.19 -3.89 21.98
CA GLU A 4 12.94 -2.51 21.59
C GLU A 4 13.40 -2.28 20.16
N ILE A 5 12.53 -1.67 19.35
CA ILE A 5 12.76 -1.28 17.97
C ILE A 5 12.34 0.17 17.77
N SER A 6 13.13 0.90 16.99
CA SER A 6 12.76 2.23 16.49
C SER A 6 12.55 2.12 14.98
N LEU A 7 11.42 2.61 14.48
CA LEU A 7 11.06 2.60 13.07
C LEU A 7 10.31 3.88 12.71
N ASN A 8 10.31 4.22 11.43
CA ASN A 8 9.49 5.32 10.92
C ASN A 8 8.25 4.77 10.24
N VAL A 9 7.06 5.23 10.61
CA VAL A 9 5.81 4.83 9.95
C VAL A 9 5.10 6.09 9.44
N ASN A 10 4.91 6.15 8.14
CA ASN A 10 4.27 7.29 7.46
C ASN A 10 4.92 8.64 7.82
N GLY A 11 6.24 8.67 7.93
CA GLY A 11 6.98 9.87 8.30
C GLY A 11 7.08 10.15 9.80
N THR A 12 6.40 9.37 10.64
CA THR A 12 6.41 9.54 12.10
C THR A 12 7.33 8.51 12.75
N PRO A 13 8.31 8.92 13.59
CA PRO A 13 9.15 7.99 14.33
C PRO A 13 8.39 7.34 15.50
N HIS A 14 8.58 6.05 15.67
CA HIS A 14 8.02 5.25 16.76
C HIS A 14 9.11 4.44 17.42
N THR A 15 9.08 4.34 18.75
CA THR A 15 9.90 3.40 19.53
C THR A 15 8.96 2.49 20.30
N LEU A 16 9.07 1.18 20.05
CA LEU A 16 8.13 0.16 20.54
C LEU A 16 8.88 -1.11 20.92
N GLU A 17 8.33 -1.85 21.87
CA GLU A 17 8.80 -3.20 22.16
C GLU A 17 8.12 -4.20 21.21
N ALA A 18 8.86 -4.81 20.28
CA ALA A 18 8.37 -5.92 19.49
C ALA A 18 8.26 -7.18 20.36
N LYS A 19 7.10 -7.84 20.31
CA LYS A 19 6.86 -9.09 21.03
C LYS A 19 7.39 -10.28 20.23
N PRO A 20 7.83 -11.37 20.89
CA PRO A 20 8.20 -12.59 20.18
C PRO A 20 7.05 -13.10 19.30
N GLY A 21 7.33 -13.39 18.04
CA GLY A 21 6.33 -13.87 17.07
C GLY A 21 5.33 -12.81 16.57
N GLU A 22 5.46 -11.55 17.01
CA GLU A 22 4.61 -10.46 16.50
C GLU A 22 4.95 -10.15 15.05
N THR A 23 3.93 -10.06 14.18
CA THR A 23 4.12 -9.65 12.79
C THR A 23 4.01 -8.15 12.63
N LEU A 24 4.59 -7.61 11.55
CA LEU A 24 4.49 -6.19 11.25
C LEU A 24 3.02 -5.76 11.06
N SER A 25 2.21 -6.58 10.39
CA SER A 25 0.77 -6.29 10.24
C SER A 25 0.03 -6.19 11.57
N THR A 26 0.36 -7.05 12.53
CA THR A 26 -0.21 -7.00 13.89
C THR A 26 0.21 -5.72 14.61
N LEU A 27 1.49 -5.37 14.56
CA LEU A 27 2.02 -4.13 15.15
C LEU A 27 1.32 -2.90 14.56
N LEU A 28 1.25 -2.79 13.23
CA LEU A 28 0.62 -1.67 12.53
C LEU A 28 -0.87 -1.53 12.92
N ARG A 29 -1.62 -2.62 12.84
CA ARG A 29 -3.08 -2.61 13.04
C ARG A 29 -3.49 -2.47 14.51
N GLN A 30 -2.85 -3.24 15.40
CA GLN A 30 -3.31 -3.32 16.81
C GLN A 30 -2.66 -2.28 17.70
N ARG A 31 -1.42 -1.90 17.44
CA ARG A 31 -0.68 -0.98 18.31
C ARG A 31 -0.62 0.44 17.77
N LEU A 32 -0.50 0.61 16.45
CA LEU A 32 -0.50 1.93 15.81
C LEU A 32 -1.89 2.31 15.25
N GLN A 33 -2.88 1.43 15.34
CA GLN A 33 -4.25 1.64 14.86
C GLN A 33 -4.36 1.95 13.35
N LEU A 34 -3.32 1.56 12.57
CA LEU A 34 -3.30 1.69 11.12
C LEU A 34 -4.03 0.50 10.48
N THR A 35 -5.35 0.56 10.48
CA THR A 35 -6.23 -0.54 10.07
C THR A 35 -6.42 -0.66 8.56
N GLY A 36 -5.87 0.26 7.78
CA GLY A 36 -5.87 0.21 6.32
C GLY A 36 -5.14 -1.01 5.77
N THR A 37 -4.04 -1.44 6.41
CA THR A 37 -3.38 -2.72 6.12
C THR A 37 -4.32 -3.87 6.47
N LYS A 38 -4.71 -4.69 5.48
CA LYS A 38 -5.66 -5.81 5.67
C LYS A 38 -4.92 -7.14 5.82
N ILE A 39 -5.50 -8.07 6.58
CA ILE A 39 -4.96 -9.42 6.78
C ILE A 39 -6.00 -10.41 6.24
N GLY A 40 -5.66 -11.13 5.16
CA GLY A 40 -6.58 -12.07 4.51
C GLY A 40 -6.19 -13.54 4.67
N CYS A 41 -4.94 -13.90 4.40
CA CYS A 41 -4.50 -15.31 4.39
C CYS A 41 -3.51 -15.68 5.49
N GLU A 42 -2.70 -14.74 5.97
CA GLU A 42 -1.58 -14.97 6.92
C GLU A 42 -0.47 -15.92 6.40
N GLU A 43 -0.47 -16.17 5.08
CA GLU A 43 0.43 -17.12 4.40
C GLU A 43 1.24 -16.47 3.28
N ALA A 44 1.24 -15.13 3.19
CA ALA A 44 1.91 -14.33 2.15
C ALA A 44 1.38 -14.51 0.71
N GLU A 45 0.20 -15.10 0.52
CA GLU A 45 -0.33 -15.43 -0.80
C GLU A 45 -1.22 -14.32 -1.40
N CYS A 46 -2.04 -13.66 -0.58
CA CYS A 46 -3.10 -12.80 -1.10
C CYS A 46 -2.71 -11.33 -1.32
N GLY A 47 -1.59 -10.87 -0.79
CA GLY A 47 -1.10 -9.50 -0.93
C GLY A 47 -1.92 -8.39 -0.26
N ALA A 48 -3.04 -8.69 0.41
CA ALA A 48 -3.89 -7.68 1.05
C ALA A 48 -3.17 -6.92 2.18
N CYS A 49 -2.14 -7.52 2.78
CA CYS A 49 -1.33 -6.96 3.85
C CYS A 49 -0.08 -6.21 3.36
N THR A 50 0.05 -5.97 2.06
CA THR A 50 1.22 -5.30 1.50
C THR A 50 1.37 -3.89 2.08
N VAL A 51 2.58 -3.60 2.55
CA VAL A 51 3.07 -2.27 2.95
C VAL A 51 4.37 -2.00 2.19
N LEU A 52 4.85 -0.76 2.20
CA LEU A 52 6.19 -0.48 1.68
C LEU A 52 7.18 -0.47 2.84
N ILE A 53 8.28 -1.19 2.68
CA ILE A 53 9.43 -1.14 3.59
C ILE A 53 10.62 -0.60 2.78
N ASP A 54 11.13 0.56 3.17
CA ASP A 54 12.18 1.28 2.45
C ASP A 54 11.85 1.48 0.95
N GLY A 55 10.56 1.66 0.63
CA GLY A 55 10.05 1.87 -0.73
C GLY A 55 9.67 0.59 -1.49
N GLU A 56 10.00 -0.60 -0.98
CA GLU A 56 9.70 -1.88 -1.62
C GLU A 56 8.42 -2.53 -1.05
N PRO A 57 7.55 -3.11 -1.91
CA PRO A 57 6.33 -3.77 -1.47
C PRO A 57 6.65 -5.09 -0.75
N VAL A 58 6.15 -5.22 0.47
CA VAL A 58 6.38 -6.39 1.33
C VAL A 58 5.08 -6.82 1.98
N VAL A 59 4.81 -8.13 2.00
CA VAL A 59 3.68 -8.72 2.71
C VAL A 59 3.96 -8.73 4.22
N SER A 60 3.18 -7.96 4.98
CA SER A 60 3.46 -7.71 6.39
C SER A 60 2.93 -8.79 7.36
N CYS A 61 2.06 -9.69 6.89
CA CYS A 61 1.44 -10.72 7.74
C CYS A 61 2.41 -11.82 8.20
N ILE A 62 3.52 -12.02 7.47
CA ILE A 62 4.60 -12.95 7.85
C ILE A 62 5.91 -12.24 8.17
N TYR A 63 5.98 -10.92 8.02
CA TYR A 63 7.19 -10.14 8.29
C TYR A 63 7.35 -9.94 9.82
N PRO A 64 8.44 -10.41 10.44
CA PRO A 64 8.63 -10.24 11.88
C PRO A 64 8.77 -8.78 12.27
N ALA A 65 7.98 -8.30 13.22
CA ALA A 65 8.00 -6.91 13.66
C ALA A 65 9.40 -6.45 14.12
N GLU A 66 10.16 -7.34 14.77
CA GLU A 66 11.54 -7.06 15.22
C GLU A 66 12.52 -6.71 14.09
N ARG A 67 12.24 -7.16 12.86
CA ARG A 67 13.06 -6.84 11.67
C ARG A 67 12.72 -5.48 11.06
N ALA A 68 11.64 -4.85 11.50
CA ALA A 68 11.28 -3.50 11.06
C ALA A 68 12.09 -2.39 11.76
N GLY A 69 12.91 -2.73 12.74
CA GLY A 69 13.81 -1.78 13.40
C GLY A 69 14.74 -1.09 12.42
N GLY A 70 14.83 0.25 12.47
CA GLY A 70 15.61 1.08 11.56
C GLY A 70 14.98 1.31 10.18
N LYS A 71 13.77 0.76 9.92
CA LYS A 71 13.12 0.82 8.61
C LYS A 71 12.13 1.97 8.49
N SER A 72 11.90 2.41 7.24
CA SER A 72 10.83 3.32 6.86
C SER A 72 9.66 2.51 6.29
N ILE A 73 8.52 2.60 6.96
CA ILE A 73 7.30 1.88 6.59
C ILE A 73 6.29 2.88 6.04
N VAL A 74 5.70 2.57 4.88
CA VAL A 74 4.56 3.32 4.35
C VAL A 74 3.36 2.40 4.26
N THR A 75 2.26 2.81 4.90
CA THR A 75 0.95 2.18 4.78
C THR A 75 0.04 3.00 3.89
N ILE A 76 -1.16 2.50 3.59
CA ILE A 76 -2.12 3.22 2.73
C ILE A 76 -2.51 4.59 3.31
N GLU A 77 -2.52 4.72 4.62
CA GLU A 77 -2.81 5.98 5.32
C GLU A 77 -1.73 7.03 5.07
N GLY A 78 -0.50 6.61 4.79
CA GLY A 78 0.63 7.51 4.53
C GLY A 78 0.68 8.08 3.11
N LEU A 79 -0.16 7.61 2.18
CA LEU A 79 -0.18 8.15 0.82
C LEU A 79 -1.00 9.45 0.71
N ALA A 80 -2.08 9.58 1.47
CA ALA A 80 -2.85 10.81 1.51
C ALA A 80 -2.04 11.90 2.24
N GLN A 81 -2.06 13.11 1.70
CA GLN A 81 -1.33 14.24 2.25
C GLN A 81 -2.28 15.28 2.81
N ARG A 82 -1.92 15.85 3.97
CA ARG A 82 -2.60 17.03 4.49
C ARG A 82 -2.02 18.28 3.83
N VAL A 83 -2.82 18.94 3.00
CA VAL A 83 -2.45 20.21 2.36
C VAL A 83 -3.36 21.29 2.91
N HIS A 84 -2.78 22.22 3.66
CA HIS A 84 -3.51 23.15 4.52
C HIS A 84 -4.38 22.37 5.52
N GLU A 85 -5.69 22.61 5.60
CA GLU A 85 -6.60 21.86 6.49
C GLU A 85 -7.33 20.72 5.78
N GLU A 86 -7.07 20.49 4.49
CA GLU A 86 -7.73 19.49 3.69
C GLU A 86 -6.86 18.25 3.49
N MET A 87 -7.49 17.08 3.55
CA MET A 87 -6.85 15.82 3.14
C MET A 87 -6.96 15.68 1.63
N ARG A 88 -5.81 15.60 0.96
CA ARG A 88 -5.73 15.29 -0.47
C ARG A 88 -5.30 13.85 -0.68
N LEU A 89 -6.08 13.13 -1.43
CA LEU A 89 -5.73 11.77 -1.82
C LEU A 89 -4.54 11.80 -2.79
N HIS A 90 -3.75 10.74 -2.76
CA HIS A 90 -2.76 10.53 -3.80
C HIS A 90 -3.47 10.22 -5.14
N PRO A 91 -2.93 10.62 -6.32
CA PRO A 91 -3.56 10.34 -7.63
C PRO A 91 -3.94 8.88 -7.86
N LEU A 92 -3.17 7.92 -7.33
CA LEU A 92 -3.57 6.51 -7.32
C LEU A 92 -4.86 6.25 -6.54
N GLN A 93 -5.03 6.85 -5.37
CA GLN A 93 -6.24 6.67 -4.56
C GLN A 93 -7.45 7.30 -5.27
N GLU A 94 -7.29 8.48 -5.85
CA GLU A 94 -8.33 9.15 -6.64
C GLU A 94 -8.72 8.33 -7.86
N ALA A 95 -7.72 7.83 -8.62
CA ALA A 95 -7.96 7.01 -9.80
C ALA A 95 -8.74 5.72 -9.49
N PHE A 96 -8.44 5.07 -8.36
CA PHE A 96 -9.19 3.88 -7.94
C PHE A 96 -10.66 4.17 -7.67
N VAL A 97 -10.98 5.35 -7.16
CA VAL A 97 -12.37 5.79 -6.95
C VAL A 97 -13.03 6.13 -8.29
N GLU A 98 -12.41 6.99 -9.09
CA GLU A 98 -12.98 7.51 -10.34
C GLU A 98 -13.19 6.41 -11.40
N HIS A 99 -12.30 5.41 -11.46
CA HIS A 99 -12.39 4.29 -12.41
C HIS A 99 -13.18 3.08 -11.89
N GLY A 100 -13.86 3.20 -10.74
CA GLY A 100 -14.67 2.12 -10.19
C GLY A 100 -13.85 0.86 -9.81
N ALA A 101 -12.56 1.03 -9.51
CA ALA A 101 -11.69 -0.07 -9.12
C ALA A 101 -11.99 -0.61 -7.71
N VAL A 102 -12.77 0.12 -6.92
CA VAL A 102 -13.14 -0.26 -5.56
C VAL A 102 -14.50 -0.95 -5.56
N GLN A 103 -14.54 -2.22 -5.17
CA GLN A 103 -15.77 -2.96 -4.87
C GLN A 103 -15.89 -3.16 -3.35
N CYS A 104 -15.47 -4.31 -2.81
CA CYS A 104 -15.51 -4.51 -1.35
C CYS A 104 -14.41 -3.71 -0.60
N GLY A 105 -13.38 -3.25 -1.29
CA GLY A 105 -12.30 -2.44 -0.72
C GLY A 105 -11.17 -3.21 -0.03
N PHE A 106 -11.30 -4.52 0.20
CA PHE A 106 -10.37 -5.28 1.02
C PHE A 106 -8.95 -5.39 0.43
N CYS A 107 -8.81 -5.63 -0.86
CA CYS A 107 -7.51 -5.73 -1.54
C CYS A 107 -6.90 -4.37 -1.89
N ILE A 108 -7.68 -3.30 -1.86
CA ILE A 108 -7.30 -2.00 -2.42
C ILE A 108 -6.05 -1.39 -1.79
N PRO A 109 -5.85 -1.41 -0.46
CA PRO A 109 -4.62 -0.90 0.13
C PRO A 109 -3.35 -1.57 -0.42
N GLY A 110 -3.35 -2.89 -0.52
CA GLY A 110 -2.23 -3.66 -1.07
C GLY A 110 -2.01 -3.38 -2.56
N GLN A 111 -3.09 -3.32 -3.35
CA GLN A 111 -3.04 -3.00 -4.78
C GLN A 111 -2.43 -1.60 -5.02
N ILE A 112 -2.90 -0.59 -4.29
CA ILE A 112 -2.42 0.79 -4.41
C ILE A 112 -0.95 0.91 -4.01
N LEU A 113 -0.51 0.30 -2.90
CA LEU A 113 0.89 0.36 -2.47
C LEU A 113 1.83 -0.36 -3.44
N THR A 114 1.40 -1.51 -3.98
CA THR A 114 2.14 -2.22 -5.03
C THR A 114 2.26 -1.37 -6.30
N ALA A 115 1.15 -0.75 -6.72
CA ALA A 115 1.14 0.17 -7.87
C ALA A 115 2.00 1.41 -7.62
N TYR A 116 1.97 1.96 -6.41
CA TYR A 116 2.82 3.10 -6.05
C TYR A 116 4.30 2.77 -6.21
N ALA A 117 4.74 1.60 -5.72
CA ALA A 117 6.13 1.15 -5.90
C ALA A 117 6.48 0.92 -7.38
N LEU A 118 5.56 0.38 -8.18
CA LEU A 118 5.72 0.26 -9.63
C LEU A 118 5.95 1.63 -10.27
N LEU A 119 5.05 2.61 -10.02
CA LEU A 119 5.10 3.93 -10.65
C LEU A 119 6.33 4.76 -10.22
N LYS A 120 6.88 4.49 -9.04
CA LYS A 120 8.16 5.08 -8.62
C LYS A 120 9.35 4.56 -9.42
N ARG A 121 9.32 3.31 -9.87
CA ARG A 121 10.37 2.69 -10.68
C ARG A 121 10.16 2.88 -12.18
N ASN A 122 8.92 2.78 -12.62
CA ASN A 122 8.49 2.94 -14.01
C ASN A 122 7.26 3.86 -14.06
N PRO A 123 7.42 5.16 -14.35
CA PRO A 123 6.32 6.11 -14.37
C PRO A 123 5.39 5.97 -15.59
N ASP A 124 5.76 5.17 -16.59
CA ASP A 124 4.96 4.93 -17.81
C ASP A 124 4.83 3.41 -18.09
N PRO A 125 4.18 2.65 -17.21
CA PRO A 125 4.10 1.22 -17.36
C PRO A 125 3.13 0.82 -18.46
N THR A 126 3.45 -0.24 -19.17
CA THR A 126 2.50 -0.95 -20.03
C THR A 126 1.48 -1.71 -19.19
N LYS A 127 0.37 -2.08 -19.80
CA LYS A 127 -0.68 -2.88 -19.13
C LYS A 127 -0.14 -4.21 -18.61
N ASP A 128 0.76 -4.85 -19.35
CA ASP A 128 1.36 -6.12 -18.94
C ASP A 128 2.33 -5.95 -17.75
N GLU A 129 3.07 -4.84 -17.68
CA GLU A 129 3.90 -4.52 -16.52
C GLU A 129 3.06 -4.25 -15.27
N VAL A 130 1.90 -3.59 -15.42
CA VAL A 130 0.93 -3.43 -14.32
C VAL A 130 0.44 -4.79 -13.85
N ARG A 131 0.01 -5.67 -14.75
CA ARG A 131 -0.43 -7.04 -14.42
C ARG A 131 0.66 -7.83 -13.71
N PHE A 132 1.87 -7.76 -14.22
CA PHE A 132 3.01 -8.44 -13.61
C PHE A 132 3.31 -7.94 -12.20
N ALA A 133 3.26 -6.62 -11.98
CA ALA A 133 3.46 -6.05 -10.66
C ALA A 133 2.39 -6.49 -9.65
N LEU A 134 1.15 -6.65 -10.11
CA LEU A 134 0.01 -7.03 -9.28
C LEU A 134 -0.19 -8.56 -9.14
N LYS A 135 0.67 -9.38 -9.72
CA LYS A 135 0.50 -10.85 -9.76
C LYS A 135 0.30 -11.51 -8.39
N ASP A 136 0.89 -10.92 -7.34
CA ASP A 136 0.85 -11.41 -5.97
C ASP A 136 -0.22 -10.69 -5.10
N THR A 137 -1.16 -9.96 -5.75
CA THR A 137 -2.25 -9.26 -5.06
C THR A 137 -3.60 -9.73 -5.59
N LEU A 138 -4.35 -10.47 -4.75
CA LEU A 138 -5.63 -11.08 -5.14
C LEU A 138 -6.81 -10.14 -4.92
N CYS A 139 -7.69 -10.05 -5.93
CA CYS A 139 -8.99 -9.42 -5.82
C CYS A 139 -10.11 -10.47 -5.95
N ARG A 140 -10.80 -10.80 -4.86
CA ARG A 140 -11.90 -11.79 -4.88
C ARG A 140 -13.12 -11.30 -5.66
N CYS A 141 -13.27 -9.99 -5.82
CA CYS A 141 -14.35 -9.37 -6.60
C CYS A 141 -14.05 -9.33 -8.11
N ALA A 142 -12.89 -9.82 -8.54
CA ALA A 142 -12.44 -9.83 -9.94
C ALA A 142 -12.38 -8.41 -10.59
N GLY A 143 -12.05 -7.39 -9.81
CA GLY A 143 -11.97 -6.00 -10.28
C GLY A 143 -10.74 -5.66 -11.13
N TYR A 144 -9.97 -6.65 -11.57
CA TYR A 144 -8.67 -6.46 -12.23
C TYR A 144 -8.68 -5.48 -13.42
N PRO A 145 -9.65 -5.52 -14.36
CA PRO A 145 -9.65 -4.56 -15.48
C PRO A 145 -9.79 -3.10 -15.02
N ALA A 146 -10.64 -2.85 -14.02
CA ALA A 146 -10.82 -1.50 -13.48
C ALA A 146 -9.58 -1.05 -12.68
N ILE A 147 -8.96 -1.96 -11.93
CA ILE A 147 -7.71 -1.71 -11.20
C ILE A 147 -6.57 -1.36 -12.17
N GLU A 148 -6.39 -2.13 -13.24
CA GLU A 148 -5.39 -1.86 -14.27
C GLU A 148 -5.60 -0.47 -14.89
N ASN A 149 -6.84 -0.14 -15.30
CA ASN A 149 -7.17 1.14 -15.90
C ASN A 149 -6.92 2.31 -14.93
N ALA A 150 -7.28 2.15 -13.66
CA ALA A 150 -7.02 3.15 -12.63
C ALA A 150 -5.52 3.43 -12.46
N ILE A 151 -4.68 2.38 -12.47
CA ILE A 151 -3.22 2.55 -12.34
C ILE A 151 -2.64 3.28 -13.55
N LEU A 152 -3.07 2.93 -14.76
CA LEU A 152 -2.61 3.59 -15.99
C LEU A 152 -3.05 5.06 -16.04
N ALA A 153 -4.28 5.37 -15.63
CA ALA A 153 -4.76 6.74 -15.53
C ALA A 153 -3.97 7.56 -14.50
N ALA A 154 -3.69 6.97 -13.32
CA ALA A 154 -2.84 7.61 -12.32
C ALA A 154 -1.42 7.84 -12.81
N ALA A 155 -0.83 6.88 -13.54
CA ALA A 155 0.50 7.00 -14.15
C ALA A 155 0.55 8.19 -15.10
N GLN A 156 -0.46 8.33 -15.98
CA GLN A 156 -0.57 9.46 -16.90
C GLN A 156 -0.68 10.79 -16.15
N ALA A 157 -1.59 10.90 -15.17
CA ALA A 157 -1.78 12.13 -14.40
C ALA A 157 -0.51 12.54 -13.64
N LEU A 158 0.21 11.59 -13.03
CA LEU A 158 1.47 11.85 -12.33
C LEU A 158 2.58 12.33 -13.26
N ARG A 159 2.60 11.84 -14.51
CA ARG A 159 3.62 12.21 -15.51
C ARG A 159 3.33 13.55 -16.15
N THR A 160 2.07 13.84 -16.50
CA THR A 160 1.69 15.08 -17.22
C THR A 160 1.40 16.25 -16.28
N GLY A 161 1.10 15.98 -15.00
CA GLY A 161 0.58 16.98 -14.06
C GLY A 161 -0.86 17.41 -14.34
N GLU A 162 -1.52 16.76 -15.28
CA GLU A 162 -2.92 17.01 -15.63
C GLU A 162 -3.87 16.27 -14.68
N PRO A 163 -5.12 16.76 -14.51
CA PRO A 163 -6.14 16.05 -13.76
C PRO A 163 -6.36 14.63 -14.31
N LEU A 164 -6.79 13.72 -13.44
CA LEU A 164 -7.18 12.37 -13.84
C LEU A 164 -8.22 12.41 -14.97
N GLN A 165 -7.95 11.68 -16.04
CA GLN A 165 -8.94 11.48 -17.09
C GLN A 165 -10.01 10.53 -16.56
N LYS A 166 -11.26 10.96 -16.62
CA LYS A 166 -12.42 10.11 -16.27
C LYS A 166 -12.64 9.06 -17.34
N PRO A 167 -13.14 7.86 -16.96
CA PRO A 167 -13.45 6.79 -17.91
C PRO A 167 -14.56 7.17 -18.90
#